data_2e190353c8407dabc0d0f3c5d9313d14
#
_entry.id   2e190353c8407dabc0d0f3c5d9313d14
#
_cell.length_a   1.000
_cell.length_b   1.000
_cell.length_c   1.000
_cell.angle_alpha   90.00
_cell.angle_beta   90.00
_cell.angle_gamma   90.00
#
_symmetry.space_group_name_H-M   'P 1'
#
loop_
_entity.id
_entity.type
_entity.pdbx_description
1 polymer ?
#
loop_
_entity_poly.entity_id
_entity_poly.type
_entity_poly.pdbx_seq_one_letter_code
_entity_poly.pdbx_strand_id
1 'polypeptide(L)'
;YCQANTTGLWLASPSNPTGTIMERSRLQAACDWARKKNLHLLVDEIYHGLHYVDDLPSVLELDQSCFVVSSFSKYFGMTGWRLGWIVVPEPYIEMANILAQNLYISASSIAQYAALAAFEDETRLIFEQRREAFRGRRDYLSEALKGLGFILPEQTQGAFYLYADISRFSHNSEE
;
A
#
# COMPACT_ATOMS: atom_id res chain seq x y z
N TYR A 1 -3.35 -4.71 -20.30
CA TYR A 1 -3.10 -3.96 -21.57
C TYR A 1 -1.59 -3.69 -21.72
N CYS A 2 -0.80 -4.78 -21.91
CA CYS A 2 0.63 -4.67 -22.12
C CYS A 2 0.92 -4.33 -23.57
N GLN A 3 1.70 -3.28 -23.81
CA GLN A 3 2.14 -2.87 -25.16
C GLN A 3 3.59 -3.32 -25.40
N ALA A 4 4.07 -3.22 -26.64
CA ALA A 4 5.42 -3.64 -27.01
C ALA A 4 6.53 -2.85 -26.28
N ASN A 5 6.25 -1.63 -25.85
CA ASN A 5 7.17 -0.76 -25.10
C ASN A 5 6.93 -0.75 -23.59
N THR A 6 6.08 -1.63 -23.06
CA THR A 6 5.88 -1.77 -21.60
C THR A 6 7.13 -2.38 -20.98
N THR A 7 7.72 -1.70 -19.98
CA THR A 7 8.94 -2.12 -19.29
C THR A 7 8.73 -2.46 -17.83
N GLY A 8 7.58 -2.09 -17.26
CA GLY A 8 7.28 -2.33 -15.86
C GLY A 8 5.80 -2.52 -15.58
N LEU A 9 5.52 -3.15 -14.45
CA LEU A 9 4.20 -3.32 -13.88
C LEU A 9 4.21 -2.71 -12.49
N TRP A 10 3.21 -1.86 -12.20
CA TRP A 10 3.02 -1.27 -10.88
C TRP A 10 1.72 -1.79 -10.28
N LEU A 11 1.82 -2.38 -9.09
CA LEU A 11 0.69 -2.88 -8.31
C LEU A 11 0.64 -2.18 -6.95
N ALA A 12 -0.52 -2.23 -6.30
CA ALA A 12 -0.68 -1.77 -4.92
C ALA A 12 -1.48 -2.81 -4.12
N SER A 13 -0.96 -3.20 -2.94
CA SER A 13 -1.63 -4.13 -2.03
C SER A 13 -1.25 -3.81 -0.58
N PRO A 14 -2.18 -3.37 0.25
CA PRO A 14 -3.59 -3.02 -0.01
C PRO A 14 -3.75 -1.87 -1.00
N SER A 15 -4.80 -1.94 -1.83
CA SER A 15 -5.03 -1.02 -2.94
C SER A 15 -5.72 0.29 -2.50
N ASN A 16 -5.34 1.39 -3.13
CA ASN A 16 -6.06 2.66 -3.11
C ASN A 16 -6.79 2.82 -4.46
N PRO A 17 -8.11 3.02 -4.52
CA PRO A 17 -9.03 3.39 -3.43
C PRO A 17 -9.85 2.23 -2.84
N THR A 18 -9.66 0.99 -3.26
CA THR A 18 -10.58 -0.11 -2.95
C THR A 18 -10.35 -0.77 -1.59
N GLY A 19 -9.13 -0.64 -1.03
CA GLY A 19 -8.73 -1.34 0.19
C GLY A 19 -8.64 -2.86 0.05
N THR A 20 -8.65 -3.37 -1.19
CA THR A 20 -8.49 -4.81 -1.46
C THR A 20 -7.05 -5.25 -1.31
N ILE A 21 -6.86 -6.47 -0.83
CA ILE A 21 -5.56 -7.12 -0.71
C ILE A 21 -5.41 -8.15 -1.82
N MET A 22 -4.24 -8.18 -2.43
CA MET A 22 -3.90 -9.21 -3.40
C MET A 22 -3.48 -10.47 -2.67
N GLU A 23 -4.21 -11.56 -2.87
CA GLU A 23 -3.89 -12.85 -2.30
C GLU A 23 -2.50 -13.34 -2.75
N ARG A 24 -1.84 -14.10 -1.90
CA ARG A 24 -0.50 -14.64 -2.14
C ARG A 24 -0.38 -15.35 -3.50
N SER A 25 -1.38 -16.13 -3.88
CA SER A 25 -1.42 -16.84 -5.17
C SER A 25 -1.45 -15.88 -6.38
N ARG A 26 -2.21 -14.81 -6.28
CA ARG A 26 -2.31 -13.77 -7.33
C ARG A 26 -1.03 -12.94 -7.41
N LEU A 27 -0.45 -12.61 -6.26
CA LEU A 27 0.81 -11.87 -6.20
C LEU A 27 1.94 -12.70 -6.80
N GLN A 28 2.01 -14.02 -6.47
CA GLN A 28 2.95 -14.96 -7.10
C GLN A 28 2.76 -15.02 -8.63
N ALA A 29 1.52 -15.14 -9.09
CA ALA A 29 1.23 -15.14 -10.53
C ALA A 29 1.67 -13.83 -11.22
N ALA A 30 1.57 -12.68 -10.54
CA ALA A 30 2.06 -11.41 -11.06
C ALA A 30 3.60 -11.39 -11.15
N CYS A 31 4.31 -11.92 -10.16
CA CYS A 31 5.78 -12.08 -10.18
C CYS A 31 6.22 -12.96 -11.36
N ASP A 32 5.59 -14.13 -11.50
CA ASP A 32 5.92 -15.08 -12.57
C ASP A 32 5.64 -14.51 -13.95
N TRP A 33 4.53 -13.77 -14.08
CA TRP A 33 4.17 -13.13 -15.33
C TRP A 33 5.13 -11.99 -15.68
N ALA A 34 5.49 -11.14 -14.73
CA ALA A 34 6.45 -10.05 -14.92
C ALA A 34 7.81 -10.61 -15.35
N ARG A 35 8.30 -11.65 -14.66
CA ARG A 35 9.55 -12.35 -15.01
C ARG A 35 9.49 -12.93 -16.41
N LYS A 36 8.41 -13.63 -16.77
CA LYS A 36 8.22 -14.20 -18.12
C LYS A 36 8.22 -13.15 -19.22
N LYS A 37 7.76 -11.95 -18.92
CA LYS A 37 7.69 -10.82 -19.86
C LYS A 37 8.92 -9.92 -19.82
N ASN A 38 9.88 -10.21 -18.94
CA ASN A 38 11.05 -9.37 -18.68
C ASN A 38 10.66 -7.94 -18.28
N LEU A 39 9.66 -7.82 -17.38
CA LEU A 39 9.17 -6.56 -16.84
C LEU A 39 9.69 -6.37 -15.43
N HIS A 40 9.96 -5.14 -15.05
CA HIS A 40 10.16 -4.77 -13.65
C HIS A 40 8.83 -4.77 -12.93
N LEU A 41 8.76 -5.43 -11.76
CA LEU A 41 7.59 -5.38 -10.90
C LEU A 41 7.88 -4.44 -9.72
N LEU A 42 7.04 -3.42 -9.56
CA LEU A 42 7.01 -2.55 -8.40
C LEU A 42 5.69 -2.74 -7.66
N VAL A 43 5.77 -2.97 -6.35
CA VAL A 43 4.59 -3.12 -5.50
C VAL A 43 4.58 -2.00 -4.46
N ASP A 44 3.49 -1.27 -4.43
CA ASP A 44 3.21 -0.26 -3.40
C ASP A 44 2.58 -0.94 -2.20
N GLU A 45 3.35 -1.07 -1.11
CA GLU A 45 2.95 -1.68 0.16
C GLU A 45 2.71 -0.61 1.24
N ILE A 46 2.40 0.63 0.86
CA ILE A 46 2.27 1.76 1.79
C ILE A 46 1.22 1.52 2.90
N TYR A 47 0.24 0.65 2.66
CA TYR A 47 -0.80 0.32 3.63
C TYR A 47 -0.50 -0.95 4.46
N HIS A 48 0.70 -1.56 4.33
CA HIS A 48 1.11 -2.62 5.24
C HIS A 48 1.06 -2.11 6.69
N GLY A 49 0.53 -2.94 7.59
CA GLY A 49 0.18 -2.56 8.96
C GLY A 49 -1.27 -2.08 9.11
N LEU A 50 -1.86 -1.38 8.12
CA LEU A 50 -3.28 -1.05 8.08
C LEU A 50 -4.05 -2.12 7.29
N HIS A 51 -4.14 -3.33 7.83
CA HIS A 51 -4.87 -4.45 7.26
C HIS A 51 -5.73 -5.10 8.34
N TYR A 52 -6.78 -5.80 7.91
CA TYR A 52 -7.83 -6.36 8.77
C TYR A 52 -8.04 -7.85 8.48
N VAL A 53 -7.05 -8.49 7.87
CA VAL A 53 -6.94 -9.92 7.58
C VAL A 53 -5.67 -10.48 8.20
N ASP A 54 -5.60 -11.79 8.39
CA ASP A 54 -4.47 -12.43 9.06
C ASP A 54 -3.26 -12.61 8.14
N ASP A 55 -3.48 -12.84 6.83
CA ASP A 55 -2.40 -13.00 5.84
C ASP A 55 -2.32 -11.75 4.94
N LEU A 56 -1.21 -11.04 5.05
CA LEU A 56 -0.85 -9.93 4.18
C LEU A 56 0.57 -10.18 3.65
N PRO A 57 0.70 -10.83 2.49
CA PRO A 57 2.02 -11.14 1.94
C PRO A 57 2.72 -9.88 1.44
N SER A 58 4.01 -9.72 1.78
CA SER A 58 4.90 -8.84 1.03
C SER A 58 5.35 -9.55 -0.25
N VAL A 59 5.49 -8.79 -1.34
CA VAL A 59 6.03 -9.36 -2.58
C VAL A 59 7.46 -9.90 -2.40
N LEU A 60 8.23 -9.34 -1.48
CA LEU A 60 9.60 -9.77 -1.19
C LEU A 60 9.70 -11.17 -0.57
N GLU A 61 8.61 -11.68 0.00
CA GLU A 61 8.54 -13.08 0.44
C GLU A 61 8.46 -14.05 -0.75
N LEU A 62 8.03 -13.56 -1.91
CA LEU A 62 7.78 -14.35 -3.11
C LEU A 62 8.89 -14.14 -4.16
N ASP A 63 9.35 -12.91 -4.32
CA ASP A 63 10.35 -12.55 -5.31
C ASP A 63 11.17 -11.33 -4.86
N GLN A 64 12.42 -11.54 -4.50
CA GLN A 64 13.35 -10.49 -4.08
C GLN A 64 13.88 -9.62 -5.24
N SER A 65 13.52 -9.93 -6.48
CA SER A 65 13.86 -9.10 -7.65
C SER A 65 12.83 -7.99 -7.91
N CYS A 66 11.83 -7.85 -7.04
CA CYS A 66 10.82 -6.82 -7.12
C CYS A 66 11.26 -5.52 -6.40
N PHE A 67 10.72 -4.39 -6.86
CA PHE A 67 10.81 -3.13 -6.15
C PHE A 67 9.63 -3.02 -5.18
N VAL A 68 9.87 -2.54 -3.96
CA VAL A 68 8.80 -2.25 -3.00
C VAL A 68 8.92 -0.81 -2.54
N VAL A 69 7.81 -0.09 -2.55
CA VAL A 69 7.72 1.24 -1.94
C VAL A 69 6.81 1.20 -0.73
N SER A 70 7.21 1.92 0.31
CA SER A 70 6.42 2.07 1.52
C SER A 70 6.74 3.39 2.23
N SER A 71 6.00 3.70 3.30
CA SER A 71 6.11 5.00 3.96
C SER A 71 5.71 4.94 5.43
N PHE A 72 6.31 5.84 6.21
CA PHE A 72 5.86 6.13 7.56
C PHE A 72 4.54 6.92 7.64
N SER A 73 3.99 7.34 6.50
CA SER A 73 2.81 8.22 6.45
C SER A 73 1.51 7.57 6.94
N LYS A 74 1.34 6.24 6.79
CA LYS A 74 0.05 5.59 6.97
C LYS A 74 -0.05 4.87 8.31
N TYR A 75 0.41 3.63 8.39
CA TYR A 75 0.37 2.84 9.63
C TYR A 75 1.04 3.56 10.79
N PHE A 76 2.23 4.10 10.56
CA PHE A 76 3.01 4.81 11.57
C PHE A 76 2.47 6.22 11.92
N GLY A 77 1.50 6.76 11.16
CA GLY A 77 0.88 8.05 11.43
C GLY A 77 1.79 9.26 11.26
N MET A 78 2.90 9.12 10.55
CA MET A 78 3.92 10.15 10.36
C MET A 78 3.77 10.90 9.02
N THR A 79 2.53 11.21 8.60
CA THR A 79 2.24 11.81 7.29
C THR A 79 2.98 13.13 7.06
N GLY A 80 3.03 14.00 8.08
CA GLY A 80 3.70 15.31 8.01
C GLY A 80 5.23 15.24 7.99
N TRP A 81 5.82 14.13 8.39
CA TRP A 81 7.28 13.96 8.47
C TRP A 81 7.95 13.70 7.13
N ARG A 82 7.17 13.37 6.10
CA ARG A 82 7.64 13.14 4.73
C ARG A 82 8.78 12.11 4.63
N LEU A 83 8.60 10.95 5.26
CA LEU A 83 9.56 9.86 5.30
C LEU A 83 8.96 8.58 4.73
N GLY A 84 9.73 7.87 3.93
CA GLY A 84 9.41 6.58 3.35
C GLY A 84 10.67 5.84 2.94
N TRP A 85 10.50 4.67 2.36
CA TRP A 85 11.60 3.87 1.86
C TRP A 85 11.23 3.14 0.58
N ILE A 86 12.24 2.77 -0.15
CA ILE A 86 12.14 1.85 -1.28
C ILE A 86 13.10 0.67 -1.04
N VAL A 87 12.62 -0.54 -1.29
CA VAL A 87 13.48 -1.70 -1.44
C VAL A 87 13.78 -1.84 -2.93
N VAL A 88 15.06 -1.92 -3.25
CA VAL A 88 15.56 -1.93 -4.61
C VAL A 88 16.37 -3.20 -4.82
N PRO A 89 16.14 -3.97 -5.90
CA PRO A 89 16.97 -5.12 -6.23
C PRO A 89 18.44 -4.71 -6.42
N GLU A 90 19.35 -5.56 -5.98
CA GLU A 90 20.79 -5.29 -5.90
C GLU A 90 21.38 -4.62 -7.16
N PRO A 91 21.07 -5.05 -8.42
CA PRO A 91 21.63 -4.44 -9.62
C PRO A 91 21.24 -2.97 -9.83
N TYR A 92 20.23 -2.46 -9.12
CA TYR A 92 19.69 -1.10 -9.28
C TYR A 92 20.04 -0.16 -8.14
N ILE A 93 20.73 -0.65 -7.08
CA ILE A 93 21.03 0.14 -5.87
C ILE A 93 21.87 1.37 -6.21
N GLU A 94 22.92 1.22 -7.00
CA GLU A 94 23.79 2.35 -7.37
C GLU A 94 23.01 3.42 -8.14
N MET A 95 22.19 3.00 -9.11
CA MET A 95 21.37 3.93 -9.90
C MET A 95 20.32 4.63 -9.02
N ALA A 96 19.68 3.91 -8.11
CA ALA A 96 18.72 4.49 -7.17
C ALA A 96 19.38 5.53 -6.25
N ASN A 97 20.59 5.26 -5.77
CA ASN A 97 21.36 6.22 -4.97
C ASN A 97 21.72 7.49 -5.77
N ILE A 98 22.16 7.35 -7.03
CA ILE A 98 22.45 8.49 -7.90
C ILE A 98 21.19 9.32 -8.11
N LEU A 99 20.05 8.70 -8.39
CA LEU A 99 18.78 9.40 -8.54
C LEU A 99 18.38 10.13 -7.26
N ALA A 100 18.46 9.48 -6.11
CA ALA A 100 18.13 10.08 -4.83
C ALA A 100 18.99 11.30 -4.52
N GLN A 101 20.32 11.20 -4.71
CA GLN A 101 21.26 12.31 -4.50
C GLN A 101 20.94 13.52 -5.40
N ASN A 102 20.50 13.29 -6.63
CA ASN A 102 20.22 14.38 -7.57
C ASN A 102 18.81 14.97 -7.41
N LEU A 103 17.83 14.17 -6.90
CA LEU A 103 16.44 14.63 -6.77
C LEU A 103 16.17 15.35 -5.44
N TYR A 104 16.75 14.89 -4.34
CA TYR A 104 16.44 15.43 -3.01
C TYR A 104 17.59 15.33 -1.99
N ILE A 105 18.77 14.87 -2.39
CA ILE A 105 20.00 14.72 -1.59
C ILE A 105 19.85 13.62 -0.53
N SER A 106 18.97 13.81 0.47
CA SER A 106 18.68 12.85 1.52
C SER A 106 17.32 13.12 2.17
N ALA A 107 16.75 12.11 2.83
CA ALA A 107 15.60 12.31 3.69
C ALA A 107 15.97 13.19 4.91
N SER A 108 15.00 13.96 5.43
CA SER A 108 15.21 14.81 6.61
C SER A 108 15.77 14.01 7.79
N SER A 109 16.92 14.43 8.34
CA SER A 109 17.52 13.78 9.52
C SER A 109 16.59 13.77 10.72
N ILE A 110 15.85 14.86 10.95
CA ILE A 110 14.87 14.94 12.06
C ILE A 110 13.77 13.88 11.87
N ALA A 111 13.28 13.69 10.65
CA ALA A 111 12.27 12.67 10.36
C ALA A 111 12.82 11.25 10.59
N GLN A 112 14.07 11.00 10.23
CA GLN A 112 14.73 9.71 10.44
C GLN A 112 14.88 9.41 11.94
N TYR A 113 15.35 10.38 12.75
CA TYR A 113 15.44 10.22 14.21
C TYR A 113 14.08 10.00 14.84
N ALA A 114 13.06 10.77 14.43
CA ALA A 114 11.69 10.58 14.94
C ALA A 114 11.14 9.19 14.59
N ALA A 115 11.48 8.63 13.42
CA ALA A 115 11.04 7.31 13.01
C ALA A 115 11.62 6.17 13.85
N LEU A 116 12.73 6.36 14.57
CA LEU A 116 13.26 5.34 15.47
C LEU A 116 12.25 4.99 16.57
N ALA A 117 11.51 5.98 17.07
CA ALA A 117 10.47 5.75 18.08
C ALA A 117 9.31 4.89 17.55
N ALA A 118 9.11 4.80 16.23
CA ALA A 118 8.08 3.94 15.64
C ALA A 118 8.34 2.43 15.84
N PHE A 119 9.56 2.04 16.17
CA PHE A 119 9.96 0.66 16.40
C PHE A 119 9.94 0.25 17.88
N GLU A 120 9.65 1.18 18.78
CA GLU A 120 9.50 0.91 20.21
C GLU A 120 8.19 0.16 20.50
N ASP A 121 8.20 -0.77 21.43
CA ASP A 121 7.04 -1.62 21.74
C ASP A 121 5.82 -0.80 22.19
N GLU A 122 6.03 0.24 23.01
CA GLU A 122 4.96 1.13 23.46
C GLU A 122 4.30 1.85 22.28
N THR A 123 5.09 2.33 21.32
CA THR A 123 4.59 2.99 20.11
C THR A 123 3.83 2.02 19.20
N ARG A 124 4.31 0.78 19.10
CA ARG A 124 3.62 -0.27 18.33
C ARG A 124 2.23 -0.57 18.91
N LEU A 125 2.07 -0.59 20.24
CA LEU A 125 0.75 -0.74 20.86
C LEU A 125 -0.21 0.38 20.46
N ILE A 126 0.27 1.62 20.33
CA ILE A 126 -0.54 2.76 19.88
C ILE A 126 -0.97 2.56 18.42
N PHE A 127 -0.10 2.05 17.56
CA PHE A 127 -0.45 1.77 16.17
C PHE A 127 -1.51 0.68 16.05
N GLU A 128 -1.40 -0.39 16.84
CA GLU A 128 -2.40 -1.46 16.86
C GLU A 128 -3.76 -0.98 17.39
N GLN A 129 -3.79 -0.19 18.43
CA GLN A 129 -5.04 0.43 18.92
C GLN A 129 -5.67 1.31 17.84
N ARG A 130 -4.87 2.05 17.08
CA ARG A 130 -5.33 2.87 15.97
C ARG A 130 -5.86 2.03 14.81
N ARG A 131 -5.18 0.93 14.49
CA ARG A 131 -5.65 -0.04 13.47
C ARG A 131 -7.03 -0.61 13.85
N GLU A 132 -7.20 -1.02 15.11
CA GLU A 132 -8.51 -1.51 15.59
C GLU A 132 -9.59 -0.43 15.55
N ALA A 133 -9.27 0.81 15.87
CA ALA A 133 -10.21 1.92 15.71
C ALA A 133 -10.62 2.13 14.24
N PHE A 134 -9.70 1.98 13.29
CA PHE A 134 -10.02 2.02 11.86
C PHE A 134 -10.90 0.83 11.45
N ARG A 135 -10.64 -0.37 11.97
CA ARG A 135 -11.49 -1.54 11.74
C ARG A 135 -12.94 -1.27 12.17
N GLY A 136 -13.13 -0.79 13.40
CA GLY A 136 -14.46 -0.46 13.90
C GLY A 136 -15.17 0.62 13.08
N ARG A 137 -14.44 1.65 12.64
CA ARG A 137 -15.00 2.70 11.75
C ARG A 137 -15.40 2.14 10.39
N ARG A 138 -14.59 1.27 9.80
CA ARG A 138 -14.88 0.59 8.54
C ARG A 138 -16.17 -0.22 8.67
N ASP A 139 -16.28 -1.04 9.71
CA ASP A 139 -17.41 -1.93 9.90
C ASP A 139 -18.71 -1.13 10.08
N TYR A 140 -18.68 -0.12 10.95
CA TYR A 140 -19.83 0.77 11.15
C TYR A 140 -20.24 1.48 9.87
N LEU A 141 -19.29 2.10 9.15
CA LEU A 141 -19.60 2.86 7.94
C LEU A 141 -20.06 1.94 6.80
N SER A 142 -19.51 0.74 6.69
CA SER A 142 -19.94 -0.25 5.69
C SER A 142 -21.41 -0.62 5.87
N GLU A 143 -21.85 -0.91 7.09
CA GLU A 143 -23.23 -1.22 7.38
C GLU A 143 -24.17 -0.01 7.17
N ALA A 144 -23.73 1.17 7.57
CA ALA A 144 -24.49 2.41 7.36
C ALA A 144 -24.71 2.70 5.87
N LEU A 145 -23.66 2.59 5.05
CA LEU A 145 -23.73 2.80 3.60
C LEU A 145 -24.64 1.76 2.92
N LYS A 146 -24.56 0.48 3.29
CA LYS A 146 -25.45 -0.55 2.80
C LYS A 146 -26.91 -0.26 3.18
N GLY A 147 -27.15 0.19 4.41
CA GLY A 147 -28.47 0.61 4.88
C GLY A 147 -29.07 1.78 4.11
N LEU A 148 -28.23 2.67 3.57
CA LEU A 148 -28.61 3.77 2.69
C LEU A 148 -28.80 3.35 1.23
N GLY A 149 -28.49 2.10 0.88
CA GLY A 149 -28.67 1.55 -0.47
C GLY A 149 -27.43 1.62 -1.37
N PHE A 150 -26.27 2.04 -0.84
CA PHE A 150 -25.01 1.95 -1.58
C PHE A 150 -24.57 0.50 -1.74
N ILE A 151 -23.91 0.20 -2.86
CA ILE A 151 -23.35 -1.13 -3.10
C ILE A 151 -21.86 -1.07 -2.76
N LEU A 152 -21.45 -1.91 -1.82
CA LEU A 152 -20.05 -2.17 -1.52
C LEU A 152 -19.69 -3.52 -2.15
N PRO A 153 -18.93 -3.55 -3.25
CA PRO A 153 -18.69 -4.78 -4.02
C PRO A 153 -17.90 -5.82 -3.23
N GLU A 154 -17.03 -5.37 -2.34
CA GLU A 154 -16.21 -6.26 -1.50
C GLU A 154 -16.01 -5.64 -0.11
N GLN A 155 -15.73 -6.50 0.87
CA GLN A 155 -15.30 -6.01 2.17
C GLN A 155 -13.89 -5.45 2.06
N THR A 156 -13.70 -4.20 2.47
CA THR A 156 -12.37 -3.58 2.55
C THR A 156 -11.49 -4.35 3.51
N GLN A 157 -10.40 -4.89 3.01
CA GLN A 157 -9.47 -5.74 3.76
C GLN A 157 -8.28 -4.97 4.34
N GLY A 158 -8.00 -3.78 3.81
CA GLY A 158 -6.90 -2.93 4.24
C GLY A 158 -7.13 -1.46 3.92
N ALA A 159 -6.15 -0.63 4.24
CA ALA A 159 -6.21 0.83 4.15
C ALA A 159 -7.33 1.44 5.03
N PHE A 160 -7.82 2.62 4.69
CA PHE A 160 -8.88 3.33 5.41
C PHE A 160 -9.92 3.91 4.45
N TYR A 161 -10.16 3.21 3.34
CA TYR A 161 -11.12 3.60 2.30
C TYR A 161 -12.33 2.68 2.30
N LEU A 162 -13.46 3.23 1.89
CA LEU A 162 -14.60 2.47 1.40
C LEU A 162 -14.89 2.98 -0.01
N TYR A 163 -14.96 2.06 -0.96
CA TYR A 163 -15.24 2.35 -2.36
C TYR A 163 -16.63 1.83 -2.70
N ALA A 164 -17.59 2.76 -2.77
CA ALA A 164 -18.99 2.44 -2.95
C ALA A 164 -19.43 2.69 -4.39
N ASP A 165 -20.23 1.78 -4.94
CA ASP A 165 -20.92 1.99 -6.20
C ASP A 165 -22.18 2.83 -5.96
N ILE A 166 -22.26 3.96 -6.65
CA ILE A 166 -23.37 4.93 -6.57
C ILE A 166 -24.35 4.80 -7.73
N SER A 167 -24.21 3.82 -8.60
CA SER A 167 -25.01 3.69 -9.84
C SER A 167 -26.52 3.66 -9.62
N ARG A 168 -26.98 3.34 -8.40
CA ARG A 168 -28.38 3.41 -8.00
C ARG A 168 -28.91 4.84 -7.82
N PHE A 169 -28.04 5.82 -7.61
CA PHE A 169 -28.39 7.20 -7.32
C PHE A 169 -28.06 8.12 -8.49
N SER A 170 -26.85 7.98 -9.04
CA SER A 170 -26.38 8.74 -10.18
C SER A 170 -25.32 7.96 -10.95
N HIS A 171 -25.18 8.24 -12.24
CA HIS A 171 -24.06 7.80 -13.07
C HIS A 171 -22.92 8.82 -13.10
N ASN A 172 -23.08 9.93 -12.40
CA ASN A 172 -22.09 10.99 -12.25
C ASN A 172 -21.84 11.20 -10.75
N SER A 173 -20.61 10.95 -10.29
CA SER A 173 -20.22 11.07 -8.88
C SER A 173 -20.04 12.52 -8.41
N GLU A 174 -20.13 13.50 -9.31
CA GLU A 174 -20.02 14.94 -9.02
C GLU A 174 -21.38 15.61 -8.80
N GLU A 175 -22.49 14.90 -9.03
CA GLU A 175 -23.86 15.32 -8.77
C GLU A 175 -24.32 14.91 -7.36
#